data_8135a3c61dc1ea8cc9c267cca43c05c5
#
_entry.id   8135a3c61dc1ea8cc9c267cca43c05c5
#
_cell.length_a   1.000
_cell.length_b   1.000
_cell.length_c   1.000
_cell.angle_alpha   90.00
_cell.angle_beta   90.00
_cell.angle_gamma   90.00
#
_symmetry.space_group_name_H-M   'P 1'
#
loop_
_entity.id
_entity.type
_entity.pdbx_description
1 polymer ?
#
loop_
_entity_poly.entity_id
_entity_poly.type
_entity_poly.pdbx_seq_one_letter_code
_entity_poly.pdbx_strand_id
1 'polypeptide(L)'
;SEPVLESTSQVSFTNYIGELKSVTVERAGSVRALVKLEGVHKSPNGREWLPFVVRLYFYGGSEQVKMVHSFVYDGDQNKDFIRALGVRFDVPMREALYNRHVAFSCADGGVWSEPVQPLVGRRILTLGKTGNGESSLQQQQMEGKRIPPYEAFDEKNRALLDHWASWDSYRLSQ
;
A
#
# COMPACT_ATOMS: atom_id res chain seq x y z
N SER A 1 8.31 17.09 -41.64
CA SER A 1 7.62 17.82 -40.57
C SER A 1 7.35 16.82 -39.47
N GLU A 2 7.98 17.02 -38.31
CA GLU A 2 7.66 16.21 -37.12
C GLU A 2 6.22 16.48 -36.71
N PRO A 3 5.44 15.45 -36.31
CA PRO A 3 4.10 15.67 -35.80
C PRO A 3 4.21 16.44 -34.49
N VAL A 4 3.61 17.62 -34.44
CA VAL A 4 3.44 18.39 -33.22
C VAL A 4 2.56 17.55 -32.31
N LEU A 5 3.08 17.09 -31.16
CA LEU A 5 2.30 16.47 -30.09
C LEU A 5 1.21 17.46 -29.66
N GLU A 6 -0.04 17.19 -30.06
CA GLU A 6 -1.19 17.94 -29.56
C GLU A 6 -1.22 17.88 -28.03
N SER A 7 -1.59 18.99 -27.43
CA SER A 7 -1.52 19.19 -25.99
C SER A 7 -2.26 18.07 -25.25
N THR A 8 -1.65 17.56 -24.17
CA THR A 8 -2.22 16.51 -23.29
C THR A 8 -3.55 16.89 -22.62
N SER A 9 -4.05 18.10 -22.84
CA SER A 9 -5.32 18.63 -22.30
C SER A 9 -6.59 17.99 -22.88
N GLN A 10 -6.48 17.19 -23.96
CA GLN A 10 -7.62 16.50 -24.58
C GLN A 10 -7.73 15.01 -24.22
N VAL A 11 -6.82 14.47 -23.42
CA VAL A 11 -6.86 13.05 -23.05
C VAL A 11 -7.86 12.84 -21.91
N SER A 12 -8.97 12.16 -22.19
CA SER A 12 -9.92 11.77 -21.15
C SER A 12 -9.55 10.40 -20.55
N PHE A 13 -9.73 10.27 -19.25
CA PHE A 13 -9.47 9.02 -18.54
C PHE A 13 -10.76 8.46 -17.95
N THR A 14 -10.97 7.17 -18.11
CA THR A 14 -12.08 6.44 -17.49
C THR A 14 -11.52 5.49 -16.43
N ASN A 15 -12.04 5.60 -15.21
CA ASN A 15 -11.69 4.67 -14.15
C ASN A 15 -12.52 3.39 -14.28
N TYR A 16 -11.86 2.26 -14.09
CA TYR A 16 -12.47 0.94 -14.04
C TYR A 16 -12.23 0.31 -12.67
N ILE A 17 -13.18 -0.43 -12.16
CA ILE A 17 -13.09 -1.17 -10.90
C ILE A 17 -13.27 -2.65 -11.20
N GLY A 18 -12.47 -3.52 -10.58
CA GLY A 18 -12.61 -4.96 -10.70
C GLY A 18 -13.93 -5.45 -10.09
N GLU A 19 -14.78 -6.07 -10.91
CA GLU A 19 -16.00 -6.75 -10.49
C GLU A 19 -15.75 -8.26 -10.50
N LEU A 20 -15.91 -8.91 -9.34
CA LEU A 20 -15.75 -10.36 -9.23
C LEU A 20 -16.97 -11.06 -9.82
N LYS A 21 -16.72 -12.06 -10.66
CA LYS A 21 -17.73 -12.94 -11.25
C LYS A 21 -17.76 -14.30 -10.59
N SER A 22 -16.60 -14.83 -10.17
CA SER A 22 -16.52 -16.13 -9.48
C SER A 22 -15.36 -16.19 -8.48
N VAL A 23 -15.53 -17.03 -7.47
CA VAL A 23 -14.51 -17.41 -6.49
C VAL A 23 -14.49 -18.93 -6.38
N THR A 24 -13.33 -19.54 -6.61
CA THR A 24 -13.17 -21.00 -6.58
C THR A 24 -11.97 -21.40 -5.73
N VAL A 25 -12.15 -22.40 -4.88
CA VAL A 25 -11.04 -23.06 -4.20
C VAL A 25 -10.46 -24.11 -5.13
N GLU A 26 -9.36 -23.79 -5.82
CA GLU A 26 -8.71 -24.75 -6.75
C GLU A 26 -7.97 -25.85 -5.99
N ARG A 27 -7.51 -25.57 -4.78
CA ARG A 27 -6.85 -26.57 -3.92
C ARG A 27 -7.10 -26.23 -2.45
N ALA A 28 -7.45 -27.24 -1.69
CA ALA A 28 -7.53 -27.20 -0.23
C ALA A 28 -6.63 -28.30 0.34
N GLY A 29 -5.63 -27.94 1.13
CA GLY A 29 -4.71 -28.89 1.77
C GLY A 29 -4.07 -28.28 3.01
N SER A 30 -3.53 -29.13 3.90
CA SER A 30 -2.93 -28.71 5.16
C SER A 30 -1.66 -27.86 5.00
N VAL A 31 -0.93 -28.03 3.89
CA VAL A 31 0.31 -27.30 3.61
C VAL A 31 0.04 -26.07 2.75
N ARG A 32 -0.89 -26.15 1.80
CA ARG A 32 -1.19 -25.08 0.87
C ARG A 32 -2.66 -25.10 0.46
N ALA A 33 -3.29 -23.90 0.48
CA ALA A 33 -4.56 -23.64 -0.16
C ALA A 33 -4.37 -22.67 -1.34
N LEU A 34 -5.21 -22.82 -2.36
CA LEU A 34 -5.21 -21.97 -3.55
C LEU A 34 -6.65 -21.52 -3.85
N VAL A 35 -6.87 -20.23 -3.82
CA VAL A 35 -8.14 -19.60 -4.17
C VAL A 35 -7.96 -18.83 -5.48
N LYS A 36 -8.84 -19.11 -6.44
CA LYS A 36 -8.94 -18.40 -7.71
C LYS A 36 -10.14 -17.45 -7.67
N LEU A 37 -9.90 -16.21 -8.08
CA LEU A 37 -10.89 -15.15 -8.25
C LEU A 37 -10.92 -14.79 -9.73
N GLU A 38 -12.09 -14.78 -10.35
CA GLU A 38 -12.24 -14.38 -11.75
C GLU A 38 -13.19 -13.20 -11.84
N GLY A 39 -12.88 -12.25 -12.69
CA GLY A 39 -13.65 -11.04 -12.83
C GLY A 39 -13.29 -10.24 -14.07
N VAL A 40 -13.84 -9.05 -14.13
CA VAL A 40 -13.64 -8.10 -15.22
C VAL A 40 -13.57 -6.70 -14.67
N HIS A 41 -12.85 -5.81 -15.33
CA HIS A 41 -12.85 -4.40 -14.94
C HIS A 41 -14.06 -3.71 -15.59
N LYS A 42 -14.83 -2.99 -14.77
CA LYS A 42 -16.07 -2.33 -15.19
C LYS A 42 -16.01 -0.84 -14.93
N SER A 43 -16.39 -0.06 -15.90
CA SER A 43 -16.50 1.39 -15.82
C SER A 43 -17.86 1.83 -15.27
N PRO A 44 -18.01 3.09 -14.82
CA PRO A 44 -19.30 3.63 -14.35
C PRO A 44 -20.42 3.58 -15.39
N ASN A 45 -20.09 3.63 -16.67
CA ASN A 45 -21.05 3.53 -17.78
C ASN A 45 -21.39 2.08 -18.18
N GLY A 46 -20.88 1.10 -17.43
CA GLY A 46 -21.19 -0.32 -17.62
C GLY A 46 -20.31 -1.06 -18.65
N ARG A 47 -19.34 -0.39 -19.28
CA ARG A 47 -18.39 -1.08 -20.17
C ARG A 47 -17.51 -2.03 -19.35
N GLU A 48 -17.45 -3.29 -19.76
CA GLU A 48 -16.56 -4.31 -19.21
C GLU A 48 -15.31 -4.43 -20.10
N TRP A 49 -14.14 -4.57 -19.48
CA TRP A 49 -12.85 -4.64 -20.15
C TRP A 49 -11.79 -5.32 -19.27
N LEU A 50 -10.73 -5.85 -19.88
CA LEU A 50 -9.62 -6.51 -19.20
C LEU A 50 -10.11 -7.59 -18.23
N PRO A 51 -10.67 -8.71 -18.70
CA PRO A 51 -10.97 -9.83 -17.82
C PRO A 51 -9.73 -10.30 -17.09
N PHE A 52 -9.87 -10.59 -15.81
CA PHE A 52 -8.74 -10.94 -14.94
C PHE A 52 -8.95 -12.21 -14.14
N VAL A 53 -7.84 -12.82 -13.76
CA VAL A 53 -7.77 -13.92 -12.82
C VAL A 53 -6.76 -13.58 -11.73
N VAL A 54 -7.20 -13.60 -10.48
CA VAL A 54 -6.31 -13.49 -9.32
C VAL A 54 -6.23 -14.84 -8.62
N ARG A 55 -5.01 -15.33 -8.37
CA ARG A 55 -4.76 -16.52 -7.58
C ARG A 55 -4.07 -16.16 -6.28
N LEU A 56 -4.68 -16.54 -5.17
CA LEU A 56 -4.16 -16.33 -3.83
C LEU A 56 -3.65 -17.66 -3.28
N TYR A 57 -2.37 -17.69 -2.94
CA TYR A 57 -1.69 -18.85 -2.37
C TYR A 57 -1.48 -18.64 -0.88
N PHE A 58 -2.07 -19.48 -0.09
CA PHE A 58 -1.93 -19.53 1.36
C PHE A 58 -1.07 -20.74 1.74
N TYR A 59 -0.15 -20.55 2.67
CA TYR A 59 0.74 -21.60 3.14
C TYR A 59 0.54 -21.84 4.63
N GLY A 60 0.45 -23.11 5.04
CA GLY A 60 0.35 -23.48 6.44
C GLY A 60 1.54 -22.98 7.24
N GLY A 61 1.30 -22.33 8.39
CA GLY A 61 2.35 -21.76 9.24
C GLY A 61 2.97 -20.45 8.73
N SER A 62 2.42 -19.83 7.68
CA SER A 62 2.88 -18.53 7.17
C SER A 62 1.77 -17.50 7.21
N GLU A 63 2.08 -16.28 7.64
CA GLU A 63 1.17 -15.12 7.54
C GLU A 63 1.22 -14.44 6.16
N GLN A 64 2.11 -14.90 5.29
CA GLN A 64 2.29 -14.34 3.95
C GLN A 64 1.30 -14.96 2.97
N VAL A 65 0.74 -14.12 2.10
CA VAL A 65 -0.11 -14.53 0.99
C VAL A 65 0.59 -14.16 -0.32
N LYS A 66 0.85 -15.18 -1.17
CA LYS A 66 1.33 -14.91 -2.53
C LYS A 66 0.12 -14.64 -3.42
N MET A 67 0.12 -13.49 -4.08
CA MET A 67 -0.88 -13.12 -5.08
C MET A 67 -0.28 -13.14 -6.49
N VAL A 68 -1.00 -13.75 -7.42
CA VAL A 68 -0.70 -13.68 -8.85
C VAL A 68 -1.91 -13.08 -9.54
N HIS A 69 -1.73 -11.92 -10.17
CA HIS A 69 -2.75 -11.23 -10.95
C HIS A 69 -2.43 -11.42 -12.44
N SER A 70 -3.38 -11.94 -13.19
CA SER A 70 -3.30 -12.12 -14.64
C SER A 70 -4.50 -11.45 -15.27
N PHE A 71 -4.33 -10.82 -16.41
CA PHE A 71 -5.43 -10.22 -17.17
C PHE A 71 -5.23 -10.46 -18.66
N VAL A 72 -6.31 -10.36 -19.41
CA VAL A 72 -6.27 -10.44 -20.87
C VAL A 72 -6.61 -9.06 -21.43
N TYR A 73 -5.77 -8.57 -22.34
CA TYR A 73 -6.09 -7.36 -23.09
C TYR A 73 -7.06 -7.75 -24.23
N ASP A 74 -8.31 -7.34 -24.07
CA ASP A 74 -9.42 -7.59 -25.01
C ASP A 74 -9.99 -6.31 -25.62
N GLY A 75 -9.22 -5.21 -25.56
CA GLY A 75 -9.59 -3.91 -26.12
C GLY A 75 -9.17 -3.70 -27.57
N ASP A 76 -9.57 -2.57 -28.13
CA ASP A 76 -9.11 -2.09 -29.43
C ASP A 76 -7.74 -1.43 -29.27
N GLN A 77 -6.71 -2.01 -29.88
CA GLN A 77 -5.32 -1.52 -29.79
C GLN A 77 -5.11 -0.08 -30.27
N ASN A 78 -6.06 0.48 -31.03
CA ASN A 78 -5.95 1.84 -31.55
C ASN A 78 -6.72 2.87 -30.72
N LYS A 79 -7.56 2.43 -29.77
CA LYS A 79 -8.47 3.29 -29.00
C LYS A 79 -8.33 3.12 -27.50
N ASP A 80 -7.99 1.92 -27.05
CA ASP A 80 -7.96 1.58 -25.64
C ASP A 80 -6.52 1.51 -25.13
N PHE A 81 -6.17 2.38 -24.20
CA PHE A 81 -4.84 2.44 -23.62
C PHE A 81 -4.91 2.33 -22.09
N ILE A 82 -4.09 1.45 -21.51
CA ILE A 82 -3.98 1.30 -20.07
C ILE A 82 -3.02 2.38 -19.56
N ARG A 83 -3.52 3.36 -18.80
CA ARG A 83 -2.68 4.34 -18.13
C ARG A 83 -2.05 3.78 -16.86
N ALA A 84 -2.83 3.03 -16.09
CA ALA A 84 -2.39 2.40 -14.86
C ALA A 84 -3.26 1.17 -14.57
N LEU A 85 -2.66 0.11 -14.08
CA LEU A 85 -3.32 -1.07 -13.58
C LEU A 85 -2.73 -1.39 -12.21
N GLY A 86 -3.56 -1.68 -11.22
CA GLY A 86 -3.09 -1.94 -9.87
C GLY A 86 -4.09 -2.65 -9.01
N VAL A 87 -3.64 -3.04 -7.83
CA VAL A 87 -4.47 -3.63 -6.78
C VAL A 87 -4.47 -2.68 -5.59
N ARG A 88 -5.65 -2.39 -5.07
CA ARG A 88 -5.82 -1.58 -3.87
C ARG A 88 -6.05 -2.49 -2.67
N PHE A 89 -5.31 -2.24 -1.61
CA PHE A 89 -5.48 -2.87 -0.32
C PHE A 89 -5.91 -1.83 0.71
N ASP A 90 -7.01 -2.07 1.39
CA ASP A 90 -7.43 -1.28 2.54
C ASP A 90 -7.07 -2.10 3.81
N VAL A 91 -5.97 -1.70 4.48
CA VAL A 91 -5.43 -2.44 5.62
C VAL A 91 -5.76 -1.71 6.93
N PRO A 92 -6.60 -2.29 7.81
CA PRO A 92 -6.91 -1.67 9.09
C PRO A 92 -5.74 -1.82 10.07
N MET A 93 -4.94 -0.77 10.22
CA MET A 93 -3.87 -0.70 11.21
C MET A 93 -4.43 -0.23 12.56
N ARG A 94 -4.10 -0.93 13.66
CA ARG A 94 -4.67 -0.68 15.01
C ARG A 94 -3.74 0.02 15.98
N GLU A 95 -2.43 -0.02 15.75
CA GLU A 95 -1.42 0.63 16.60
C GLU A 95 -1.52 2.17 16.52
N ALA A 96 -0.89 2.89 17.43
CA ALA A 96 -0.72 4.35 17.34
C ALA A 96 0.01 4.72 16.04
N LEU A 97 -0.32 5.85 15.45
CA LEU A 97 0.17 6.26 14.10
C LEU A 97 1.70 6.18 13.98
N TYR A 98 2.43 6.59 15.01
CA TYR A 98 3.90 6.56 15.04
C TYR A 98 4.49 5.14 15.17
N ASN A 99 3.66 4.14 15.50
CA ASN A 99 4.06 2.73 15.56
C ASN A 99 3.57 1.91 14.35
N ARG A 100 2.92 2.55 13.38
CA ARG A 100 2.50 1.91 12.14
C ARG A 100 3.56 2.12 11.08
N HIS A 101 4.03 1.03 10.48
CA HIS A 101 5.03 1.07 9.42
C HIS A 101 4.47 0.43 8.15
N VAL A 102 4.84 0.99 7.01
CA VAL A 102 4.59 0.42 5.69
C VAL A 102 5.93 0.08 5.08
N ALA A 103 6.05 -1.10 4.51
CA ALA A 103 7.26 -1.56 3.85
C ALA A 103 6.94 -2.11 2.46
N PHE A 104 7.78 -1.77 1.49
CA PHE A 104 7.70 -2.26 0.11
C PHE A 104 9.02 -2.89 -0.30
N SER A 105 8.95 -4.05 -0.94
CA SER A 105 10.12 -4.67 -1.57
C SER A 105 10.43 -3.96 -2.87
N CYS A 106 11.69 -3.58 -3.07
CA CYS A 106 12.18 -3.01 -4.30
C CYS A 106 12.60 -4.11 -5.29
N ALA A 107 12.67 -3.77 -6.58
CA ALA A 107 13.04 -4.72 -7.64
C ALA A 107 14.47 -5.26 -7.51
N ASP A 108 15.37 -4.49 -6.91
CA ASP A 108 16.78 -4.83 -6.64
C ASP A 108 16.98 -5.67 -5.36
N GLY A 109 15.88 -6.07 -4.70
CA GLY A 109 15.90 -6.82 -3.45
C GLY A 109 16.01 -5.97 -2.19
N GLY A 110 16.06 -4.64 -2.31
CA GLY A 110 15.97 -3.72 -1.18
C GLY A 110 14.56 -3.66 -0.61
N VAL A 111 14.44 -3.06 0.59
CA VAL A 111 13.16 -2.77 1.24
C VAL A 111 13.10 -1.29 1.56
N TRP A 112 12.10 -0.61 1.02
CA TRP A 112 11.73 0.72 1.47
C TRP A 112 10.73 0.61 2.61
N SER A 113 10.96 1.31 3.70
CA SER A 113 10.08 1.30 4.86
C SER A 113 9.94 2.69 5.45
N GLU A 114 8.73 3.07 5.82
CA GLU A 114 8.45 4.36 6.43
C GLU A 114 7.35 4.23 7.50
N PRO A 115 7.47 4.93 8.64
CA PRO A 115 6.39 5.04 9.59
C PRO A 115 5.27 5.93 9.05
N VAL A 116 4.02 5.61 9.41
CA VAL A 116 2.83 6.40 9.01
C VAL A 116 2.86 7.81 9.60
N GLN A 117 3.45 7.98 10.77
CA GLN A 117 3.73 9.28 11.38
C GLN A 117 5.22 9.37 11.68
N PRO A 118 6.05 9.86 10.73
CA PRO A 118 7.48 9.98 10.93
C PRO A 118 7.80 11.01 12.00
N LEU A 119 8.48 10.63 13.06
CA LEU A 119 8.92 11.51 14.15
C LEU A 119 10.17 12.30 13.74
N VAL A 120 10.15 12.88 12.55
CA VAL A 120 11.27 13.64 11.97
C VAL A 120 10.96 15.13 11.97
N GLY A 121 11.91 15.97 12.41
CA GLY A 121 11.73 17.41 12.38
C GLY A 121 12.62 18.15 13.38
N ARG A 122 12.42 19.46 13.48
CA ARG A 122 13.18 20.33 14.40
C ARG A 122 12.78 20.17 15.87
N ARG A 123 11.64 19.56 16.14
CA ARG A 123 11.13 19.32 17.50
C ARG A 123 11.51 17.92 17.93
N ILE A 124 12.14 17.81 19.08
CA ILE A 124 12.59 16.54 19.64
C ILE A 124 11.55 16.08 20.67
N LEU A 125 11.03 14.88 20.45
CA LEU A 125 10.23 14.17 21.44
C LEU A 125 11.15 13.44 22.41
N THR A 126 10.93 13.63 23.70
CA THR A 126 11.70 12.99 24.75
C THR A 126 10.77 12.34 25.78
N LEU A 127 11.18 11.18 26.29
CA LEU A 127 10.59 10.56 27.47
C LEU A 127 11.43 10.96 28.69
N GLY A 128 10.99 12.01 29.39
CA GLY A 128 11.69 12.49 30.59
C GLY A 128 13.02 13.18 30.31
N LYS A 129 13.86 13.28 31.33
CA LYS A 129 15.22 13.83 31.21
C LYS A 129 16.08 12.82 30.44
N THR A 130 16.55 13.22 29.25
CA THR A 130 17.53 12.46 28.48
C THR A 130 18.79 12.24 29.29
N GLY A 131 18.98 11.02 29.76
CA GLY A 131 20.27 10.56 30.26
C GLY A 131 21.23 10.35 29.09
N ASN A 132 22.51 10.62 29.29
CA ASN A 132 23.57 10.37 28.30
C ASN A 132 23.52 8.90 27.85
N GLY A 133 23.16 8.64 26.58
CA GLY A 133 23.27 7.33 25.96
C GLY A 133 21.97 6.70 25.44
N GLU A 134 20.80 7.27 25.68
CA GLU A 134 19.57 6.77 25.08
C GLU A 134 19.38 7.33 23.67
N SER A 135 19.12 6.44 22.72
CA SER A 135 18.76 6.84 21.36
C SER A 135 17.45 7.67 21.38
N SER A 136 17.40 8.74 20.61
CA SER A 136 16.18 9.55 20.49
C SER A 136 15.00 8.69 20.01
N LEU A 137 13.76 9.06 20.36
CA LEU A 137 12.57 8.36 19.87
C LEU A 137 12.52 8.29 18.35
N GLN A 138 13.00 9.34 17.68
CA GLN A 138 13.18 9.36 16.24
C GLN A 138 14.10 8.23 15.77
N GLN A 139 15.26 8.08 16.38
CA GLN A 139 16.21 7.02 16.02
C GLN A 139 15.62 5.63 16.31
N GLN A 140 14.95 5.46 17.44
CA GLN A 140 14.25 4.20 17.76
C GLN A 140 13.21 3.85 16.70
N GLN A 141 12.43 4.84 16.24
CA GLN A 141 11.45 4.65 15.18
C GLN A 141 12.12 4.26 13.84
N MET A 142 13.21 4.93 13.47
CA MET A 142 13.97 4.60 12.25
C MET A 142 14.58 3.19 12.30
N GLU A 143 14.95 2.72 13.49
CA GLU A 143 15.43 1.35 13.72
C GLU A 143 14.30 0.31 13.79
N GLY A 144 13.04 0.71 13.57
CA GLY A 144 11.86 -0.17 13.66
C GLY A 144 11.51 -0.60 15.09
N LYS A 145 12.07 0.05 16.10
CA LYS A 145 11.74 -0.20 17.51
C LYS A 145 10.38 0.39 17.85
N ARG A 146 9.68 -0.28 18.76
CA ARG A 146 8.38 0.21 19.24
C ARG A 146 8.56 1.44 20.12
N ILE A 147 7.87 2.51 19.77
CA ILE A 147 7.76 3.73 20.55
C ILE A 147 6.74 3.51 21.68
N PRO A 148 6.96 4.06 22.89
CA PRO A 148 6.04 3.93 24.02
C PRO A 148 4.61 4.39 23.69
N PRO A 149 3.60 3.92 24.44
CA PRO A 149 2.22 4.32 24.24
C PRO A 149 2.02 5.81 24.55
N TYR A 150 0.98 6.40 23.94
CA TYR A 150 0.67 7.83 24.03
C TYR A 150 0.59 8.35 25.49
N GLU A 151 0.08 7.54 26.40
CA GLU A 151 -0.07 7.85 27.81
C GLU A 151 1.26 7.99 28.56
N ALA A 152 2.34 7.42 28.03
CA ALA A 152 3.67 7.53 28.62
C ALA A 152 4.33 8.91 28.39
N PHE A 153 3.78 9.70 27.48
CA PHE A 153 4.28 11.04 27.17
C PHE A 153 3.66 12.10 28.10
N ASP A 154 4.43 13.13 28.43
CA ASP A 154 3.91 14.31 29.10
C ASP A 154 2.98 15.13 28.18
N GLU A 155 2.24 16.08 28.75
CA GLU A 155 1.27 16.91 28.02
C GLU A 155 1.88 17.65 26.83
N LYS A 156 3.09 18.19 26.99
CA LYS A 156 3.80 18.92 25.93
C LYS A 156 4.14 18.01 24.76
N ASN A 157 4.64 16.81 25.04
CA ASN A 157 5.00 15.84 24.00
C ASN A 157 3.76 15.24 23.34
N ARG A 158 2.67 15.03 24.08
CA ARG A 158 1.36 14.64 23.51
C ARG A 158 0.84 15.68 22.55
N ALA A 159 0.85 16.95 22.93
CA ALA A 159 0.45 18.04 22.05
C ALA A 159 1.31 18.13 20.77
N LEU A 160 2.60 17.78 20.86
CA LEU A 160 3.45 17.67 19.67
C LEU A 160 3.04 16.49 18.77
N LEU A 161 2.78 15.32 19.33
CA LEU A 161 2.31 14.15 18.58
C LEU A 161 1.00 14.42 17.86
N ASP A 162 0.03 15.07 18.52
CA ASP A 162 -1.28 15.40 17.96
C ASP A 162 -1.18 16.35 16.74
N HIS A 163 -0.16 17.19 16.69
CA HIS A 163 0.07 18.13 15.58
C HIS A 163 1.10 17.64 14.56
N TRP A 164 1.68 16.45 14.74
CA TRP A 164 2.69 15.90 13.84
C TRP A 164 2.02 15.33 12.59
N ALA A 165 2.57 15.67 11.43
CA ALA A 165 2.05 15.17 10.16
C ALA A 165 2.10 13.63 10.09
N SER A 166 1.06 13.06 9.49
CA SER A 166 0.97 11.62 9.20
C SER A 166 0.52 11.40 7.76
N TRP A 167 0.88 10.24 7.24
CA TRP A 167 0.42 9.79 5.93
C TRP A 167 -0.90 9.03 6.08
N ASP A 168 -1.84 9.24 5.17
CA ASP A 168 -3.11 8.53 5.11
C ASP A 168 -3.14 7.46 4.01
N SER A 169 -2.22 7.57 3.04
CA SER A 169 -2.13 6.63 1.93
C SER A 169 -0.71 6.56 1.36
N TYR A 170 -0.39 5.40 0.78
CA TYR A 170 0.86 5.16 0.05
C TYR A 170 0.54 4.61 -1.33
N ARG A 171 1.28 5.06 -2.33
CA ARG A 171 1.19 4.57 -3.70
C ARG A 171 2.57 4.20 -4.20
N LEU A 172 2.72 2.93 -4.57
CA LEU A 172 3.87 2.47 -5.35
C LEU A 172 3.50 2.51 -6.83
N SER A 173 4.33 3.18 -7.64
CA SER A 173 4.19 3.21 -9.10
C SER A 173 5.54 2.91 -9.73
N GLN A 174 5.54 2.18 -10.83
CA GLN A 174 6.67 1.99 -11.74
C GLN A 174 6.52 2.91 -12.94
#